data_1011fd578da76f83d2d385c99d52ba45
#
_entry.id   1011fd578da76f83d2d385c99d52ba45
#
_cell.length_a   1.000
_cell.length_b   1.000
_cell.length_c   1.000
_cell.angle_alpha   90.00
_cell.angle_beta   90.00
_cell.angle_gamma   90.00
#
_symmetry.space_group_name_H-M   'P 1'
#
loop_
_entity.id
_entity.type
_entity.pdbx_description
1 polymer ?
#
loop_
_entity_poly.entity_id
_entity_poly.type
_entity_poly.pdbx_seq_one_letter_code
_entity_poly.pdbx_strand_id
1 'polypeptide(L)'
;MDITPLKISYRSFPKEGLFKKLYREDMYKIEEFKEDFKYYENTSIEEIIIDEYHLIPFVFFLPEGINYLMPKIIEGLNNHDIATNLEEFIVGISTEENIIHALNLLKKDELLILKSYLEKILFGYSSKLTLQIGEYYLFRSIEYLEELINDT
;
A
#
# COMPACT_ATOMS: atom_id res chain seq x y z
N MET A 1 -24.03 -13.91 9.09
CA MET A 1 -22.68 -13.32 9.30
C MET A 1 -22.37 -12.38 8.15
N ASP A 2 -22.07 -11.14 8.48
CA ASP A 2 -21.74 -10.17 7.46
C ASP A 2 -20.29 -10.37 6.99
N ILE A 3 -20.12 -10.61 5.69
CA ILE A 3 -18.81 -10.83 5.09
C ILE A 3 -18.40 -9.63 4.23
N THR A 4 -19.06 -8.47 4.43
CA THR A 4 -18.72 -7.26 3.69
C THR A 4 -17.27 -6.87 3.96
N PRO A 5 -16.45 -6.65 2.92
CA PRO A 5 -15.06 -6.25 3.12
C PRO A 5 -14.97 -4.91 3.84
N LEU A 6 -14.01 -4.81 4.75
CA LEU A 6 -13.72 -3.54 5.43
C LEU A 6 -13.06 -2.59 4.43
N LYS A 7 -13.49 -1.36 4.43
CA LYS A 7 -12.98 -0.33 3.52
C LYS A 7 -12.65 0.93 4.30
N ILE A 8 -11.81 1.77 3.71
CA ILE A 8 -11.53 3.10 4.25
C ILE A 8 -11.96 4.16 3.25
N SER A 9 -12.22 5.36 3.75
CA SER A 9 -12.73 6.45 2.92
C SER A 9 -11.69 7.00 1.96
N TYR A 10 -12.13 7.46 0.80
CA TYR A 10 -11.26 8.16 -0.14
C TYR A 10 -10.76 9.48 0.47
N ARG A 11 -9.59 9.90 0.02
CA ARG A 11 -8.96 11.16 0.42
C ARG A 11 -8.88 12.10 -0.76
N SER A 12 -8.74 13.39 -0.48
CA SER A 12 -8.49 14.39 -1.52
C SER A 12 -7.14 14.15 -2.18
N PHE A 13 -7.04 14.48 -3.45
CA PHE A 13 -5.76 14.40 -4.18
C PHE A 13 -4.75 15.34 -3.51
N PRO A 14 -3.52 14.88 -3.24
CA PRO A 14 -2.53 15.70 -2.53
C PRO A 14 -2.10 16.91 -3.33
N LYS A 15 -1.87 18.03 -2.64
CA LYS A 15 -1.42 19.28 -3.27
C LYS A 15 -0.09 19.13 -3.98
N GLU A 16 0.83 18.34 -3.40
CA GLU A 16 2.15 18.12 -3.96
C GLU A 16 2.17 17.04 -5.05
N GLY A 17 1.01 16.43 -5.37
CA GLY A 17 0.94 15.31 -6.29
C GLY A 17 1.29 13.99 -5.63
N LEU A 18 1.39 12.94 -6.43
CA LEU A 18 1.64 11.59 -5.90
C LEU A 18 3.13 11.25 -5.81
N PHE A 19 3.98 11.93 -6.57
CA PHE A 19 5.36 11.52 -6.76
C PHE A 19 6.34 12.60 -6.35
N LYS A 20 7.55 12.18 -5.92
CA LYS A 20 8.65 13.10 -5.67
C LYS A 20 9.08 13.74 -6.97
N LYS A 21 9.45 15.04 -6.90
CA LYS A 21 10.18 15.65 -8.00
C LYS A 21 11.57 15.02 -8.00
N LEU A 22 11.90 14.32 -9.07
CA LEU A 22 13.20 13.65 -9.17
C LEU A 22 14.23 14.63 -9.71
N TYR A 23 15.45 14.53 -9.19
CA TYR A 23 16.56 15.30 -9.69
C TYR A 23 17.00 14.79 -11.07
N ARG A 24 17.80 15.57 -11.75
CA ARG A 24 18.20 15.29 -13.12
C ARG A 24 18.87 13.91 -13.29
N GLU A 25 19.67 13.50 -12.32
CA GLU A 25 20.35 12.20 -12.33
C GLU A 25 19.40 11.01 -12.22
N ASP A 26 18.17 11.24 -11.77
CA ASP A 26 17.15 10.18 -11.64
C ASP A 26 16.19 10.15 -12.84
N MET A 27 16.41 10.98 -13.86
CA MET A 27 15.47 11.08 -14.98
C MET A 27 15.29 9.76 -15.73
N TYR A 28 16.33 8.94 -15.83
CA TYR A 28 16.19 7.63 -16.47
C TYR A 28 15.23 6.72 -15.72
N LYS A 29 15.15 6.85 -14.39
CA LYS A 29 14.21 6.09 -13.57
C LYS A 29 12.79 6.61 -13.78
N ILE A 30 12.63 7.92 -13.99
CA ILE A 30 11.33 8.49 -14.35
C ILE A 30 10.85 7.88 -15.66
N GLU A 31 11.74 7.79 -16.67
CA GLU A 31 11.40 7.21 -17.97
C GLU A 31 10.98 5.75 -17.83
N GLU A 32 11.65 4.98 -16.98
CA GLU A 32 11.33 3.57 -16.74
C GLU A 32 9.90 3.40 -16.21
N PHE A 33 9.44 4.30 -15.33
CA PHE A 33 8.12 4.23 -14.70
C PHE A 33 7.12 5.23 -15.27
N LYS A 34 7.43 5.87 -16.39
CA LYS A 34 6.63 6.95 -16.95
C LYS A 34 5.16 6.58 -17.16
N GLU A 35 4.91 5.41 -17.72
CA GLU A 35 3.53 4.97 -17.98
C GLU A 35 2.78 4.68 -16.67
N ASP A 36 3.48 4.14 -15.67
CA ASP A 36 2.90 3.88 -14.37
C ASP A 36 2.52 5.19 -13.68
N PHE A 37 3.42 6.18 -13.70
CA PHE A 37 3.15 7.50 -13.12
C PHE A 37 1.92 8.15 -13.77
N LYS A 38 1.84 8.10 -15.11
CA LYS A 38 0.70 8.65 -15.84
C LYS A 38 -0.61 7.99 -15.45
N TYR A 39 -0.59 6.68 -15.29
CA TYR A 39 -1.79 5.93 -14.90
C TYR A 39 -2.34 6.45 -13.57
N TYR A 40 -1.49 6.53 -12.55
CA TYR A 40 -1.94 6.92 -11.21
C TYR A 40 -2.31 8.41 -11.13
N GLU A 41 -1.61 9.28 -11.87
CA GLU A 41 -1.91 10.71 -11.86
C GLU A 41 -3.19 11.05 -12.64
N ASN A 42 -3.48 10.32 -13.71
CA ASN A 42 -4.56 10.67 -14.64
C ASN A 42 -5.83 9.83 -14.49
N THR A 43 -5.81 8.81 -13.65
CA THR A 43 -6.96 7.95 -13.41
C THR A 43 -7.64 8.35 -12.12
N SER A 44 -8.96 8.52 -12.13
CA SER A 44 -9.69 8.85 -10.90
C SER A 44 -9.56 7.71 -9.89
N ILE A 45 -9.58 8.05 -8.61
CA ILE A 45 -9.37 7.05 -7.54
C ILE A 45 -10.40 5.93 -7.62
N GLU A 46 -11.63 6.22 -8.02
CA GLU A 46 -12.67 5.20 -8.15
C GLU A 46 -12.33 4.15 -9.21
N GLU A 47 -11.60 4.56 -10.23
CA GLU A 47 -11.26 3.72 -11.38
C GLU A 47 -9.89 3.06 -11.29
N ILE A 48 -9.05 3.51 -10.37
CA ILE A 48 -7.72 2.91 -10.19
C ILE A 48 -7.85 1.44 -9.77
N ILE A 49 -7.09 0.58 -10.44
CA ILE A 49 -6.98 -0.84 -10.11
C ILE A 49 -5.51 -1.13 -9.84
N ILE A 50 -5.20 -1.68 -8.66
CA ILE A 50 -3.84 -2.09 -8.33
C ILE A 50 -3.67 -3.54 -8.78
N ASP A 51 -2.91 -3.73 -9.85
CA ASP A 51 -2.68 -5.04 -10.47
C ASP A 51 -1.22 -5.17 -10.94
N GLU A 52 -0.97 -6.15 -11.82
CA GLU A 52 0.38 -6.40 -12.34
C GLU A 52 0.74 -5.51 -13.52
N TYR A 53 -0.20 -4.75 -14.07
CA TYR A 53 0.05 -3.94 -15.27
C TYR A 53 0.68 -2.59 -14.99
N HIS A 54 0.44 -2.03 -13.80
CA HIS A 54 0.98 -0.73 -13.42
C HIS A 54 1.68 -0.84 -12.07
N LEU A 55 3.02 -0.69 -12.11
CA LEU A 55 3.83 -0.80 -10.91
C LEU A 55 3.66 0.42 -10.01
N ILE A 56 3.85 0.23 -8.72
CA ILE A 56 3.91 1.32 -7.75
C ILE A 56 5.34 1.37 -7.21
N PRO A 57 6.22 2.19 -7.81
CA PRO A 57 7.57 2.33 -7.27
C PRO A 57 7.53 3.20 -6.02
N PHE A 58 7.29 2.57 -4.88
CA PHE A 58 7.04 3.26 -3.60
C PHE A 58 8.15 4.24 -3.22
N VAL A 59 9.40 3.95 -3.62
CA VAL A 59 10.53 4.85 -3.32
C VAL A 59 10.37 6.23 -3.96
N PHE A 60 9.58 6.33 -5.03
CA PHE A 60 9.33 7.59 -5.72
C PHE A 60 8.00 8.25 -5.33
N PHE A 61 7.15 7.55 -4.60
CA PHE A 61 5.90 8.11 -4.12
C PHE A 61 6.12 8.98 -2.90
N LEU A 62 5.42 10.10 -2.83
CA LEU A 62 5.32 10.87 -1.60
C LEU A 62 4.47 10.08 -0.59
N PRO A 63 4.71 10.22 0.72
CA PRO A 63 3.83 9.60 1.72
C PRO A 63 2.36 9.95 1.52
N GLU A 64 2.06 11.20 1.17
CA GLU A 64 0.69 11.64 0.91
C GLU A 64 0.10 10.97 -0.33
N GLY A 65 0.95 10.66 -1.32
CA GLY A 65 0.53 9.91 -2.50
C GLY A 65 0.15 8.48 -2.16
N ILE A 66 0.96 7.82 -1.32
CA ILE A 66 0.65 6.48 -0.84
C ILE A 66 -0.64 6.51 -0.02
N ASN A 67 -0.79 7.49 0.86
CA ASN A 67 -2.00 7.67 1.65
C ASN A 67 -3.24 7.85 0.76
N TYR A 68 -3.09 8.59 -0.34
CA TYR A 68 -4.17 8.77 -1.32
C TYR A 68 -4.60 7.43 -1.92
N LEU A 69 -3.66 6.52 -2.15
CA LEU A 69 -3.94 5.21 -2.73
C LEU A 69 -4.39 4.16 -1.69
N MET A 70 -4.32 4.47 -0.40
CA MET A 70 -4.63 3.50 0.66
C MET A 70 -6.00 2.82 0.52
N PRO A 71 -7.08 3.52 0.16
CA PRO A 71 -8.35 2.82 -0.02
C PRO A 71 -8.29 1.71 -1.07
N LYS A 72 -7.53 1.93 -2.13
CA LYS A 72 -7.36 0.93 -3.18
C LYS A 72 -6.39 -0.18 -2.76
N ILE A 73 -5.39 0.14 -1.98
CA ILE A 73 -4.48 -0.85 -1.39
C ILE A 73 -5.27 -1.79 -0.48
N ILE A 74 -6.10 -1.24 0.40
CA ILE A 74 -6.96 -2.03 1.30
C ILE A 74 -7.91 -2.91 0.49
N GLU A 75 -8.55 -2.35 -0.53
CA GLU A 75 -9.45 -3.09 -1.40
C GLU A 75 -8.74 -4.28 -2.07
N GLY A 76 -7.51 -4.05 -2.55
CA GLY A 76 -6.72 -5.09 -3.20
C GLY A 76 -6.32 -6.23 -2.27
N LEU A 77 -6.13 -5.93 -0.97
CA LEU A 77 -5.78 -6.97 0.01
C LEU A 77 -6.91 -7.96 0.26
N ASN A 78 -8.13 -7.63 -0.17
CA ASN A 78 -9.27 -8.53 -0.03
C ASN A 78 -9.36 -9.56 -1.17
N ASN A 79 -8.52 -9.47 -2.18
CA ASN A 79 -8.54 -10.41 -3.30
C ASN A 79 -7.77 -11.67 -2.97
N HIS A 80 -8.18 -12.81 -3.55
CA HIS A 80 -7.48 -14.09 -3.37
C HIS A 80 -6.08 -14.07 -3.97
N ASP A 81 -5.93 -13.39 -5.12
CA ASP A 81 -4.64 -13.23 -5.78
C ASP A 81 -4.16 -11.81 -5.54
N ILE A 82 -3.15 -11.68 -4.69
CA ILE A 82 -2.59 -10.39 -4.34
C ILE A 82 -1.52 -10.00 -5.37
N ALA A 83 -1.69 -8.82 -5.96
CA ALA A 83 -0.73 -8.28 -6.92
C ALA A 83 0.64 -8.06 -6.27
N THR A 84 1.70 -8.14 -7.08
CA THR A 84 3.10 -7.94 -6.64
C THR A 84 3.27 -6.61 -5.92
N ASN A 85 2.61 -5.54 -6.40
CA ASN A 85 2.64 -4.23 -5.74
C ASN A 85 2.20 -4.30 -4.28
N LEU A 86 1.20 -5.12 -3.99
CA LEU A 86 0.68 -5.26 -2.63
C LEU A 86 1.59 -6.11 -1.76
N GLU A 87 2.27 -7.11 -2.34
CA GLU A 87 3.30 -7.87 -1.63
C GLU A 87 4.43 -6.93 -1.23
N GLU A 88 4.88 -6.08 -2.14
CA GLU A 88 5.91 -5.07 -1.87
C GLU A 88 5.47 -4.09 -0.79
N PHE A 89 4.20 -3.68 -0.84
CA PHE A 89 3.64 -2.82 0.19
C PHE A 89 3.72 -3.47 1.57
N ILE A 90 3.31 -4.74 1.68
CA ILE A 90 3.32 -5.47 2.96
C ILE A 90 4.75 -5.56 3.50
N VAL A 91 5.71 -5.96 2.67
CA VAL A 91 7.11 -6.02 3.07
C VAL A 91 7.62 -4.64 3.49
N GLY A 92 7.20 -3.61 2.76
CA GLY A 92 7.63 -2.22 3.00
C GLY A 92 7.08 -1.58 4.26
N ILE A 93 6.04 -2.15 4.88
CA ILE A 93 5.45 -1.59 6.10
C ILE A 93 6.49 -1.40 7.20
N SER A 94 7.48 -2.29 7.29
CA SER A 94 8.54 -2.19 8.30
C SER A 94 9.90 -1.83 7.72
N THR A 95 10.02 -1.62 6.41
CA THR A 95 11.32 -1.45 5.75
C THR A 95 11.42 -0.25 4.82
N GLU A 96 10.31 0.21 4.24
CA GLU A 96 10.32 1.28 3.24
C GLU A 96 9.87 2.60 3.86
N GLU A 97 10.76 3.60 3.86
CA GLU A 97 10.56 4.89 4.53
C GLU A 97 9.28 5.61 4.11
N ASN A 98 9.00 5.66 2.81
CA ASN A 98 7.82 6.38 2.32
C ASN A 98 6.52 5.69 2.76
N ILE A 99 6.52 4.36 2.81
CA ILE A 99 5.37 3.60 3.31
C ILE A 99 5.21 3.85 4.81
N ILE A 100 6.30 3.82 5.57
CA ILE A 100 6.28 4.07 7.01
C ILE A 100 5.69 5.46 7.30
N HIS A 101 6.13 6.48 6.56
CA HIS A 101 5.60 7.83 6.73
C HIS A 101 4.11 7.92 6.33
N ALA A 102 3.71 7.19 5.30
CA ALA A 102 2.29 7.14 4.89
C ALA A 102 1.42 6.53 5.98
N LEU A 103 1.91 5.49 6.67
CA LEU A 103 1.17 4.85 7.76
C LEU A 103 0.91 5.82 8.91
N ASN A 104 1.82 6.77 9.15
CA ASN A 104 1.64 7.79 10.18
C ASN A 104 0.52 8.78 9.85
N LEU A 105 0.04 8.80 8.61
CA LEU A 105 -1.08 9.63 8.17
C LEU A 105 -2.43 8.92 8.34
N LEU A 106 -2.42 7.63 8.67
CA LEU A 106 -3.64 6.86 8.85
C LEU A 106 -4.23 7.07 10.24
N LYS A 107 -5.55 6.99 10.31
CA LYS A 107 -6.27 7.01 11.58
C LYS A 107 -6.13 5.64 12.24
N LYS A 108 -6.36 5.60 13.55
CA LYS A 108 -6.26 4.35 14.33
C LYS A 108 -7.16 3.25 13.78
N ASP A 109 -8.41 3.57 13.45
CA ASP A 109 -9.34 2.60 12.88
C ASP A 109 -8.88 2.07 11.52
N GLU A 110 -8.23 2.92 10.72
CA GLU A 110 -7.67 2.53 9.43
C GLU A 110 -6.48 1.58 9.60
N LEU A 111 -5.63 1.86 10.57
CA LEU A 111 -4.51 0.97 10.92
C LEU A 111 -5.03 -0.39 11.39
N LEU A 112 -6.10 -0.42 12.16
CA LEU A 112 -6.72 -1.66 12.62
C LEU A 112 -7.26 -2.48 11.45
N ILE A 113 -7.87 -1.84 10.47
CA ILE A 113 -8.35 -2.51 9.25
C ILE A 113 -7.18 -3.13 8.48
N LEU A 114 -6.12 -2.36 8.27
CA LEU A 114 -4.93 -2.87 7.58
C LEU A 114 -4.35 -4.07 8.31
N LYS A 115 -4.17 -3.97 9.62
CA LYS A 115 -3.66 -5.05 10.44
C LYS A 115 -4.53 -6.31 10.31
N SER A 116 -5.86 -6.14 10.32
CA SER A 116 -6.76 -7.29 10.21
C SER A 116 -6.61 -8.04 8.89
N TYR A 117 -6.34 -7.35 7.79
CA TYR A 117 -6.09 -8.00 6.51
C TYR A 117 -4.78 -8.80 6.53
N LEU A 118 -3.72 -8.24 7.15
CA LEU A 118 -2.46 -8.97 7.26
C LEU A 118 -2.60 -10.21 8.14
N GLU A 119 -3.36 -10.12 9.22
CA GLU A 119 -3.63 -11.28 10.08
C GLU A 119 -4.42 -12.36 9.35
N LYS A 120 -5.37 -11.97 8.52
CA LYS A 120 -6.10 -12.93 7.68
C LYS A 120 -5.17 -13.67 6.73
N ILE A 121 -4.22 -12.97 6.12
CA ILE A 121 -3.24 -13.59 5.22
C ILE A 121 -2.39 -14.60 6.01
N LEU A 122 -1.89 -14.19 7.18
CA LEU A 122 -0.99 -15.02 7.98
C LEU A 122 -1.70 -16.24 8.57
N PHE A 123 -2.92 -16.08 9.09
CA PHE A 123 -3.59 -17.11 9.87
C PHE A 123 -4.71 -17.84 9.16
N GLY A 124 -5.24 -17.31 8.05
CA GLY A 124 -6.53 -17.78 7.57
C GLY A 124 -6.65 -18.24 6.16
N TYR A 125 -5.88 -17.72 5.24
CA TYR A 125 -6.28 -17.93 3.87
C TYR A 125 -5.49 -18.91 3.08
N SER A 126 -4.22 -18.76 3.07
CA SER A 126 -3.48 -19.48 2.05
C SER A 126 -2.03 -19.61 2.45
N SER A 127 -1.61 -20.84 2.63
CA SER A 127 -0.18 -21.12 2.76
C SER A 127 0.62 -20.58 1.58
N LYS A 128 -0.01 -20.49 0.39
CA LYS A 128 0.63 -19.94 -0.80
C LYS A 128 0.99 -18.46 -0.62
N LEU A 129 0.04 -17.64 -0.16
CA LEU A 129 0.30 -16.22 0.07
C LEU A 129 1.32 -16.01 1.18
N THR A 130 1.21 -16.78 2.25
CA THR A 130 2.18 -16.71 3.34
C THR A 130 3.58 -17.08 2.88
N LEU A 131 3.73 -18.10 2.02
CA LEU A 131 5.02 -18.48 1.45
C LEU A 131 5.54 -17.41 0.49
N GLN A 132 4.66 -16.81 -0.30
CA GLN A 132 5.01 -15.84 -1.32
C GLN A 132 5.53 -14.54 -0.69
N ILE A 133 4.85 -14.03 0.33
CA ILE A 133 5.22 -12.80 1.04
C ILE A 133 6.36 -13.07 2.03
N GLY A 134 6.31 -14.21 2.69
CA GLY A 134 7.23 -14.58 3.74
C GLY A 134 6.61 -14.35 5.12
N GLU A 135 6.54 -15.41 5.91
CA GLU A 135 5.98 -15.38 7.26
C GLU A 135 6.68 -14.35 8.14
N TYR A 136 8.01 -14.24 7.99
CA TYR A 136 8.80 -13.27 8.74
C TYR A 136 8.33 -11.84 8.48
N TYR A 137 8.13 -11.47 7.21
CA TYR A 137 7.72 -10.12 6.86
C TYR A 137 6.28 -9.82 7.29
N LEU A 138 5.40 -10.81 7.23
CA LEU A 138 4.04 -10.66 7.73
C LEU A 138 4.03 -10.39 9.23
N PHE A 139 4.79 -11.16 10.00
CA PHE A 139 4.91 -10.94 11.45
C PHE A 139 5.49 -9.57 11.76
N ARG A 140 6.56 -9.19 11.08
CA ARG A 140 7.21 -7.88 11.29
C ARG A 140 6.27 -6.73 11.00
N SER A 141 5.50 -6.84 9.92
CA SER A 141 4.55 -5.80 9.53
C SER A 141 3.41 -5.70 10.53
N ILE A 142 2.88 -6.82 10.98
CA ILE A 142 1.84 -6.84 11.99
C ILE A 142 2.33 -6.23 13.31
N GLU A 143 3.54 -6.59 13.77
CA GLU A 143 4.14 -6.02 14.97
C GLU A 143 4.29 -4.50 14.85
N TYR A 144 4.76 -4.04 13.70
CA TYR A 144 4.93 -2.62 13.47
C TYR A 144 3.60 -1.87 13.55
N LEU A 145 2.55 -2.42 12.94
CA LEU A 145 1.22 -1.83 13.01
C LEU A 145 0.68 -1.81 14.43
N GLU A 146 0.91 -2.86 15.21
CA GLU A 146 0.52 -2.89 16.63
C GLU A 146 1.20 -1.76 17.41
N GLU A 147 2.48 -1.54 17.19
CA GLU A 147 3.21 -0.46 17.84
C GLU A 147 2.61 0.90 17.47
N LEU A 148 2.32 1.13 16.19
CA LEU A 148 1.69 2.37 15.75
C LEU A 148 0.31 2.57 16.39
N ILE A 149 -0.50 1.53 16.43
CA ILE A 149 -1.83 1.57 17.00
C ILE A 149 -1.77 1.93 18.50
N ASN A 150 -0.82 1.34 19.21
CA ASN A 150 -0.65 1.59 20.63
C ASN A 150 -0.12 2.99 20.93
N ASP A 151 0.59 3.60 19.99
CA ASP A 151 1.15 4.94 20.13
C ASP A 151 0.18 6.06 19.73
N THR A 152 -0.98 5.71 19.17
CA THR A 152 -1.98 6.71 18.75
C THR A 152 -3.09 6.94 19.77
#